data_5dd8d932e7b80f18db3bc30804fdf3c9
#
_entry.id   5dd8d932e7b80f18db3bc30804fdf3c9
#
_cell.length_a   1.000
_cell.length_b   1.000
_cell.length_c   1.000
_cell.angle_alpha   90.00
_cell.angle_beta   90.00
_cell.angle_gamma   90.00
#
_symmetry.space_group_name_H-M   'P 1'
#
loop_
_entity.id
_entity.type
_entity.pdbx_description
1 polymer ?
#
loop_
_entity_poly.entity_id
_entity_poly.type
_entity_poly.pdbx_seq_one_letter_code
_entity_poly.pdbx_strand_id
1 'polypeptide(L)'
;MRREQEQAQTNVMFLEHDQQADKSRRPRRNLRDNAPGTRRAGTVPSPTGTPKKKGKSLPWRGDGFDDGEVVMASPTKNRDKAKPATPRQAGKRKRQVTNDSPIAELQLEPRDSPVGFEPPEPTDKPDHVPPEQIRSEDHRYQVLQRLVNNRSSNGTDRVLEALTQYALPSQPEKKLSSIVHDKLFMCSLKQDAHELAVEICHIFLTLWEQCLQEKYYDPVYLFLDALQYVLASEPCATAVVITERAVPIIMASIDLVAYPIARAFLNERALVDLYSPPQQRIDQHIDALDCLDLLDLIATSSATSTEALTRFWQRIHIEHIIILLKRVQPLQQVILVLRILSTSALPTTLGHVASPDSAPESQAEGENTLINQLSNMLSETPGLIPPPKVTITPGPNPTTPTPTTSSTNTKHKPQTTDRFIYPYSTPQILDLRLQILSLLTTFALTSHGSHRLATHRLLIPRLILFLNSLLTALYALSSPTSPTHSLTITAINATVKLIAFLKQSNPDIDVRAMMNGVPGGSHVYMVALTRVAFVYSEEGEGGWVVESGIEKEVCEAAFSLLDEFLTPEEGEGLLKVFSSAGSG
;
A
#
# COMPACT_ATOMS: atom_id res chain seq x y z
N MET A 1 -17.50 -44.91 -4.72
CA MET A 1 -18.74 -44.48 -5.38
C MET A 1 -19.09 -42.99 -5.14
N ARG A 2 -19.32 -42.51 -3.90
CA ARG A 2 -19.69 -41.08 -3.69
C ARG A 2 -18.59 -40.09 -4.06
N ARG A 3 -17.33 -40.36 -3.71
CA ARG A 3 -16.15 -39.53 -4.08
C ARG A 3 -15.85 -39.55 -5.58
N GLU A 4 -16.09 -40.65 -6.25
CA GLU A 4 -15.91 -40.76 -7.70
C GLU A 4 -16.99 -39.99 -8.48
N GLN A 5 -18.24 -39.95 -7.94
CA GLN A 5 -19.27 -39.11 -8.51
C GLN A 5 -19.01 -37.61 -8.34
N GLU A 6 -18.47 -37.19 -7.19
CA GLU A 6 -18.09 -35.80 -6.95
C GLU A 6 -16.89 -35.38 -7.83
N GLN A 7 -15.91 -36.26 -8.04
CA GLN A 7 -14.82 -36.01 -8.98
C GLN A 7 -15.27 -35.94 -10.45
N ALA A 8 -16.19 -36.80 -10.84
CA ALA A 8 -16.76 -36.76 -12.18
C ALA A 8 -17.58 -35.48 -12.44
N GLN A 9 -18.36 -35.03 -11.47
CA GLN A 9 -19.07 -33.75 -11.57
C GLN A 9 -18.13 -32.54 -11.65
N THR A 10 -17.03 -32.53 -10.88
CA THR A 10 -16.06 -31.45 -10.92
C THR A 10 -15.35 -31.40 -12.28
N ASN A 11 -14.99 -32.55 -12.84
CA ASN A 11 -14.36 -32.63 -14.18
C ASN A 11 -15.29 -32.15 -15.31
N VAL A 12 -16.61 -32.44 -15.21
CA VAL A 12 -17.59 -31.94 -16.18
C VAL A 12 -17.71 -30.41 -16.11
N MET A 13 -17.74 -29.82 -14.91
CA MET A 13 -17.76 -28.35 -14.75
C MET A 13 -16.52 -27.67 -15.33
N PHE A 14 -15.34 -28.26 -15.16
CA PHE A 14 -14.11 -27.71 -15.77
C PHE A 14 -14.13 -27.77 -17.30
N LEU A 15 -14.62 -28.84 -17.88
CA LEU A 15 -14.77 -28.99 -19.32
C LEU A 15 -15.78 -27.99 -19.92
N GLU A 16 -16.87 -27.72 -19.24
CA GLU A 16 -17.86 -26.71 -19.67
C GLU A 16 -17.28 -25.30 -19.59
N HIS A 17 -16.50 -24.98 -18.56
CA HIS A 17 -15.83 -23.69 -18.41
C HIS A 17 -14.81 -23.43 -19.53
N ASP A 18 -14.01 -24.45 -19.89
CA ASP A 18 -13.02 -24.35 -20.98
C ASP A 18 -13.71 -24.18 -22.36
N GLN A 19 -14.83 -24.88 -22.60
CA GLN A 19 -15.61 -24.69 -23.81
C GLN A 19 -16.26 -23.29 -23.91
N GLN A 20 -16.60 -22.70 -22.78
CA GLN A 20 -17.15 -21.34 -22.73
C GLN A 20 -16.08 -20.29 -22.96
N ALA A 21 -14.85 -20.52 -22.43
CA ALA A 21 -13.69 -19.67 -22.68
C ALA A 21 -13.25 -19.68 -24.16
N ASP A 22 -13.30 -20.84 -24.82
CA ASP A 22 -12.98 -20.95 -26.25
C ASP A 22 -14.04 -20.32 -27.17
N LYS A 23 -15.31 -20.33 -26.77
CA LYS A 23 -16.38 -19.63 -27.53
C LYS A 23 -16.24 -18.11 -27.44
N SER A 24 -15.69 -17.58 -26.36
CA SER A 24 -15.43 -16.13 -26.20
C SER A 24 -14.20 -15.64 -26.95
N ARG A 25 -13.28 -16.52 -27.37
CA ARG A 25 -12.04 -16.19 -28.09
C ARG A 25 -12.16 -16.15 -29.62
N ARG A 26 -13.33 -16.47 -30.21
CA ARG A 26 -13.49 -16.39 -31.66
C ARG A 26 -13.66 -14.95 -32.11
N PRO A 27 -12.78 -14.43 -33.01
CA PRO A 27 -12.92 -13.08 -33.56
C PRO A 27 -14.16 -12.99 -34.46
N ARG A 28 -15.03 -12.02 -34.16
CA ARG A 28 -16.17 -11.68 -35.03
C ARG A 28 -15.66 -11.23 -36.39
N ARG A 29 -15.93 -12.04 -37.43
CA ARG A 29 -15.80 -11.63 -38.82
C ARG A 29 -16.87 -10.57 -39.11
N ASN A 30 -16.41 -9.35 -39.43
CA ASN A 30 -17.30 -8.29 -39.91
C ASN A 30 -17.87 -8.67 -41.27
N LEU A 31 -19.18 -8.87 -41.34
CA LEU A 31 -19.94 -8.80 -42.59
C LEU A 31 -20.06 -7.32 -42.96
N ARG A 32 -19.52 -7.00 -44.10
CA ARG A 32 -19.64 -5.71 -44.78
C ARG A 32 -20.81 -5.85 -45.74
N ASP A 33 -21.93 -5.15 -45.49
CA ASP A 33 -22.99 -4.98 -46.46
C ASP A 33 -22.87 -3.65 -47.19
N ASN A 34 -23.10 -3.74 -48.48
CA ASN A 34 -23.04 -2.72 -49.49
C ASN A 34 -24.18 -1.71 -49.42
N ALA A 35 -23.90 -0.46 -49.70
CA ALA A 35 -24.76 0.39 -50.56
C ALA A 35 -24.05 1.70 -50.97
N PRO A 36 -24.45 2.34 -52.07
CA PRO A 36 -23.53 3.07 -52.93
C PRO A 36 -23.71 4.58 -52.98
N GLY A 37 -22.64 5.24 -53.43
CA GLY A 37 -22.72 6.47 -54.20
C GLY A 37 -22.63 7.81 -53.49
N THR A 38 -21.54 8.54 -53.65
CA THR A 38 -21.50 9.75 -54.49
C THR A 38 -20.09 10.37 -54.53
N ARG A 39 -19.74 10.86 -55.73
CA ARG A 39 -18.46 11.42 -56.18
C ARG A 39 -18.12 12.80 -55.59
N ARG A 40 -16.81 13.05 -55.39
CA ARG A 40 -15.97 14.15 -55.94
C ARG A 40 -14.63 14.17 -55.22
N ALA A 41 -13.55 13.91 -55.90
CA ALA A 41 -12.63 14.72 -56.71
C ALA A 41 -11.65 15.56 -55.89
N GLY A 42 -10.36 15.27 -56.10
CA GLY A 42 -9.30 16.26 -55.89
C GLY A 42 -8.05 15.72 -55.18
N THR A 43 -7.16 15.14 -55.98
CA THR A 43 -5.77 15.53 -56.30
C THR A 43 -4.72 15.44 -55.17
N VAL A 44 -3.82 14.59 -55.41
CA VAL A 44 -2.42 14.50 -55.88
C VAL A 44 -1.39 14.21 -54.78
N PRO A 45 -0.31 13.50 -55.07
CA PRO A 45 0.44 12.65 -54.13
C PRO A 45 1.76 13.26 -53.66
N SER A 46 2.30 12.71 -52.57
CA SER A 46 3.70 12.92 -52.26
C SER A 46 4.41 11.62 -51.92
N PRO A 47 5.59 11.42 -52.47
CA PRO A 47 6.40 10.27 -52.16
C PRO A 47 7.44 10.62 -51.09
N THR A 48 7.79 9.69 -50.25
CA THR A 48 9.20 9.37 -49.93
C THR A 48 9.26 8.31 -48.85
N GLY A 49 9.85 7.21 -49.21
CA GLY A 49 10.14 6.12 -48.32
C GLY A 49 11.37 6.38 -47.47
N THR A 50 11.34 5.88 -46.24
CA THR A 50 12.53 5.70 -45.41
C THR A 50 12.63 4.24 -44.97
N PRO A 51 13.82 3.65 -44.93
CA PRO A 51 14.00 2.22 -44.79
C PRO A 51 13.88 1.74 -43.33
N LYS A 52 13.19 0.62 -43.18
CA LYS A 52 13.05 -0.10 -41.91
C LYS A 52 14.40 -0.69 -41.47
N LYS A 53 14.97 -0.21 -40.36
CA LYS A 53 15.99 -0.94 -39.61
C LYS A 53 15.32 -2.04 -38.79
N LYS A 54 15.70 -3.29 -39.11
CA LYS A 54 15.38 -4.47 -38.30
C LYS A 54 16.11 -4.38 -36.95
N GLY A 55 15.39 -4.11 -35.88
CA GLY A 55 15.86 -4.30 -34.50
C GLY A 55 15.70 -5.78 -34.12
N LYS A 56 16.80 -6.43 -33.77
CA LYS A 56 16.80 -7.77 -33.18
C LYS A 56 16.33 -7.63 -31.72
N SER A 57 15.18 -8.20 -31.40
CA SER A 57 14.75 -8.43 -30.03
C SER A 57 15.50 -9.62 -29.45
N LEU A 58 16.26 -9.41 -28.39
CA LEU A 58 16.81 -10.47 -27.55
C LEU A 58 15.70 -11.01 -26.62
N PRO A 59 15.63 -12.31 -26.39
CA PRO A 59 14.63 -12.88 -25.49
C PRO A 59 15.03 -12.64 -24.03
N TRP A 60 14.12 -12.07 -23.27
CA TRP A 60 14.20 -11.86 -21.84
C TRP A 60 14.11 -13.22 -21.12
N ARG A 61 15.15 -13.56 -20.40
CA ARG A 61 15.26 -14.77 -19.58
C ARG A 61 14.76 -14.42 -18.19
N GLY A 62 13.51 -14.77 -17.88
CA GLY A 62 12.97 -14.69 -16.54
C GLY A 62 13.44 -15.89 -15.72
N ASP A 63 14.17 -15.64 -14.65
CA ASP A 63 14.41 -16.63 -13.61
C ASP A 63 13.19 -16.63 -12.66
N GLY A 64 12.26 -17.56 -12.92
CA GLY A 64 11.19 -17.89 -11.99
C GLY A 64 11.63 -19.05 -11.11
N PHE A 65 11.56 -18.88 -9.80
CA PHE A 65 11.59 -19.97 -8.83
C PHE A 65 10.33 -20.81 -9.02
N ASP A 66 10.52 -22.07 -9.42
CA ASP A 66 9.47 -23.06 -9.56
C ASP A 66 9.56 -24.04 -8.38
N ASP A 67 8.53 -24.02 -7.54
CA ASP A 67 8.30 -25.03 -6.51
C ASP A 67 7.74 -26.27 -7.20
N GLY A 68 8.51 -27.37 -7.09
CA GLY A 68 8.23 -28.61 -7.76
C GLY A 68 6.95 -29.30 -7.30
N GLU A 69 5.99 -29.40 -8.17
CA GLU A 69 4.89 -30.34 -8.10
C GLU A 69 5.07 -31.42 -9.18
N VAL A 70 5.26 -32.66 -8.72
CA VAL A 70 5.49 -33.84 -9.55
C VAL A 70 4.21 -34.22 -10.29
N VAL A 71 4.14 -33.97 -11.58
CA VAL A 71 3.07 -34.50 -12.44
C VAL A 71 3.60 -35.66 -13.26
N MET A 72 3.02 -36.85 -13.02
CA MET A 72 3.22 -38.06 -13.78
C MET A 72 2.76 -37.92 -15.23
N ALA A 73 3.68 -38.09 -16.15
CA ALA A 73 3.39 -38.13 -17.58
C ALA A 73 2.99 -39.52 -18.03
N SER A 74 1.86 -39.66 -18.70
CA SER A 74 1.44 -40.88 -19.42
C SER A 74 1.92 -40.82 -20.87
N PRO A 75 2.24 -41.98 -21.49
CA PRO A 75 2.86 -42.07 -22.81
C PRO A 75 1.82 -42.15 -23.94
N THR A 76 1.97 -41.37 -24.98
CA THR A 76 1.27 -41.59 -26.27
C THR A 76 2.20 -41.58 -27.47
N LYS A 77 2.20 -42.72 -28.10
CA LYS A 77 2.48 -43.21 -29.47
C LYS A 77 2.93 -42.21 -30.54
N ASN A 78 4.06 -42.61 -31.12
CA ASN A 78 4.51 -42.62 -32.52
C ASN A 78 3.68 -41.95 -33.59
N ARG A 79 4.33 -41.10 -34.38
CA ARG A 79 4.23 -41.18 -35.84
C ARG A 79 5.49 -40.65 -36.55
N ASP A 80 6.04 -41.50 -37.45
CA ASP A 80 7.19 -41.29 -38.31
C ASP A 80 7.05 -40.10 -39.27
N LYS A 81 8.15 -39.39 -39.52
CA LYS A 81 8.60 -39.02 -40.92
C LYS A 81 10.01 -38.42 -40.94
N ALA A 82 10.84 -39.16 -41.68
CA ALA A 82 11.91 -38.78 -42.62
C ALA A 82 12.86 -37.59 -42.34
N LYS A 83 14.15 -37.95 -42.35
CA LYS A 83 15.38 -37.12 -42.34
C LYS A 83 15.54 -36.24 -43.61
N PRO A 84 16.37 -35.20 -43.56
CA PRO A 84 17.69 -35.35 -44.18
C PRO A 84 18.89 -34.86 -43.36
N ALA A 85 20.07 -35.19 -43.86
CA ALA A 85 21.38 -35.26 -43.29
C ALA A 85 22.03 -33.95 -42.88
N THR A 86 22.85 -34.01 -41.83
CA THR A 86 23.78 -32.98 -41.38
C THR A 86 25.22 -33.45 -41.32
N PRO A 87 26.18 -32.58 -41.57
CA PRO A 87 27.60 -32.95 -41.53
C PRO A 87 28.19 -32.93 -40.11
N ARG A 88 29.15 -33.80 -39.95
CA ARG A 88 29.96 -34.08 -38.77
C ARG A 88 30.75 -32.87 -38.30
N GLN A 89 30.77 -32.63 -37.02
CA GLN A 89 31.84 -31.88 -36.36
C GLN A 89 32.35 -32.60 -35.11
N ALA A 90 33.62 -32.44 -34.89
CA ALA A 90 34.55 -33.25 -34.15
C ALA A 90 34.45 -33.19 -32.62
N GLY A 91 34.71 -34.34 -32.02
CA GLY A 91 35.61 -34.48 -30.87
C GLY A 91 35.22 -33.88 -29.51
N LYS A 92 34.34 -34.54 -28.75
CA LYS A 92 34.38 -34.42 -27.28
C LYS A 92 35.24 -35.53 -26.69
N ARG A 93 36.39 -35.14 -26.12
CA ARG A 93 37.24 -36.02 -25.31
C ARG A 93 36.45 -36.50 -24.09
N LYS A 94 36.16 -37.81 -24.04
CA LYS A 94 35.76 -38.51 -22.80
C LYS A 94 36.94 -38.52 -21.83
N ARG A 95 36.78 -37.90 -20.67
CA ARG A 95 37.64 -38.14 -19.52
C ARG A 95 37.36 -39.55 -19.02
N GLN A 96 38.37 -40.41 -19.05
CA GLN A 96 38.36 -41.68 -18.35
C GLN A 96 38.36 -41.40 -16.85
N VAL A 97 37.34 -41.92 -16.17
CA VAL A 97 37.32 -42.00 -14.71
C VAL A 97 38.21 -43.18 -14.35
N THR A 98 39.42 -42.90 -13.89
CA THR A 98 40.26 -43.88 -13.22
C THR A 98 39.72 -44.04 -11.80
N ASN A 99 39.09 -45.19 -11.56
CA ASN A 99 38.77 -45.69 -10.23
C ASN A 99 40.08 -46.23 -9.61
N ASP A 100 40.88 -45.36 -9.03
CA ASP A 100 41.93 -45.75 -8.08
C ASP A 100 41.76 -44.88 -6.85
N SER A 101 40.92 -45.34 -5.95
CA SER A 101 40.84 -44.83 -4.60
C SER A 101 41.46 -45.86 -3.67
N PRO A 102 42.60 -45.57 -3.03
CA PRO A 102 43.20 -46.46 -2.07
C PRO A 102 42.58 -46.27 -0.68
N ILE A 103 41.32 -46.55 -0.56
CA ILE A 103 40.68 -46.69 0.76
C ILE A 103 40.26 -48.14 0.88
N ALA A 104 41.04 -48.90 1.66
CA ALA A 104 40.71 -50.27 2.02
C ALA A 104 39.38 -50.30 2.78
N GLU A 105 38.49 -51.20 2.35
CA GLU A 105 37.27 -51.53 3.09
C GLU A 105 37.64 -51.97 4.51
N LEU A 106 37.10 -51.26 5.52
CA LEU A 106 37.19 -51.68 6.92
C LEU A 106 36.34 -52.93 7.10
N GLN A 107 37.01 -54.11 7.14
CA GLN A 107 36.39 -55.35 7.59
C GLN A 107 36.18 -55.27 9.11
N LEU A 108 34.91 -55.20 9.53
CA LEU A 108 34.52 -55.41 10.92
C LEU A 108 34.54 -56.88 11.25
N GLU A 109 35.59 -57.32 11.94
CA GLU A 109 35.61 -58.65 12.55
C GLU A 109 34.67 -58.69 13.77
N PRO A 110 33.89 -59.79 13.95
CA PRO A 110 33.08 -59.98 15.14
C PRO A 110 33.98 -60.33 16.32
N ARG A 111 33.97 -59.50 17.35
CA ARG A 111 34.72 -59.66 18.58
C ARG A 111 33.90 -60.45 19.58
N ASP A 112 34.27 -61.73 19.78
CA ASP A 112 33.82 -62.57 20.91
C ASP A 112 34.34 -61.99 22.23
N SER A 113 33.43 -61.85 23.20
CA SER A 113 33.75 -61.56 24.62
C SER A 113 34.23 -62.79 25.34
N PRO A 114 34.70 -62.78 26.60
CA PRO A 114 34.95 -61.75 27.58
C PRO A 114 36.27 -61.94 28.36
N VAL A 115 36.87 -60.86 28.81
CA VAL A 115 37.69 -60.90 30.07
C VAL A 115 37.64 -59.45 30.69
N GLY A 116 37.36 -59.42 31.97
CA GLY A 116 37.25 -58.18 32.71
C GLY A 116 38.56 -57.41 32.84
N PHE A 117 38.45 -56.11 32.69
CA PHE A 117 39.44 -55.12 33.14
C PHE A 117 38.76 -53.89 33.66
N GLU A 118 39.26 -53.37 34.75
CA GLU A 118 38.89 -52.14 35.45
C GLU A 118 38.95 -50.93 34.50
N PRO A 119 38.09 -49.91 34.67
CA PRO A 119 38.08 -48.74 33.83
C PRO A 119 39.25 -47.80 34.16
N PRO A 120 40.04 -47.36 33.15
CA PRO A 120 40.92 -46.23 33.32
C PRO A 120 40.09 -44.94 33.36
N GLU A 121 40.50 -43.97 34.17
CA GLU A 121 39.91 -42.64 34.35
C GLU A 121 39.69 -41.91 32.99
N PRO A 122 38.67 -41.05 32.89
CA PRO A 122 38.34 -40.40 31.63
C PRO A 122 39.35 -39.29 31.32
N THR A 123 40.23 -39.57 30.40
CA THR A 123 40.99 -38.52 29.67
C THR A 123 40.10 -37.83 28.68
N ASP A 124 40.10 -36.53 28.78
CA ASP A 124 39.60 -35.46 27.89
C ASP A 124 38.72 -35.92 26.71
N LYS A 125 37.40 -35.79 26.91
CA LYS A 125 36.44 -35.82 25.80
C LYS A 125 36.70 -34.59 24.92
N PRO A 126 36.79 -34.75 23.57
CA PRO A 126 36.76 -33.60 22.70
C PRO A 126 35.47 -32.80 22.99
N ASP A 127 35.60 -31.49 23.18
CA ASP A 127 34.53 -30.59 23.42
C ASP A 127 33.39 -30.82 22.41
N HIS A 128 32.34 -31.51 22.85
CA HIS A 128 31.09 -31.58 22.11
C HIS A 128 30.48 -30.18 22.16
N VAL A 129 30.78 -29.37 21.14
CA VAL A 129 30.08 -28.11 20.89
C VAL A 129 28.59 -28.43 20.79
N PRO A 130 27.75 -27.89 21.65
CA PRO A 130 26.31 -28.18 21.60
C PRO A 130 25.75 -27.87 20.22
N PRO A 131 24.88 -28.71 19.63
CA PRO A 131 24.32 -28.48 18.31
C PRO A 131 23.55 -27.14 18.17
N GLU A 132 23.15 -26.53 19.29
CA GLU A 132 22.56 -25.20 19.36
C GLU A 132 23.56 -24.07 19.03
N GLN A 133 24.83 -24.22 19.45
CA GLN A 133 25.88 -23.23 19.12
C GLN A 133 26.26 -23.29 17.64
N ILE A 134 26.28 -24.45 17.04
CA ILE A 134 26.56 -24.63 15.59
C ILE A 134 25.41 -23.97 14.78
N ARG A 135 24.16 -24.12 15.21
CA ARG A 135 23.01 -23.48 14.55
C ARG A 135 23.03 -21.96 14.67
N SER A 136 23.44 -21.43 15.81
CA SER A 136 23.52 -19.97 16.01
C SER A 136 24.64 -19.33 15.19
N GLU A 137 25.77 -20.01 15.02
CA GLU A 137 26.86 -19.57 14.15
C GLU A 137 26.47 -19.58 12.67
N ASP A 138 25.77 -20.62 12.22
CA ASP A 138 25.23 -20.69 10.87
C ASP A 138 24.27 -19.54 10.58
N HIS A 139 23.42 -19.18 11.54
CA HIS A 139 22.44 -18.09 11.38
C HIS A 139 23.11 -16.72 11.27
N ARG A 140 24.11 -16.41 12.09
CA ARG A 140 24.90 -15.17 11.98
C ARG A 140 25.59 -15.05 10.62
N TYR A 141 26.22 -16.13 10.17
CA TYR A 141 26.86 -16.16 8.87
C TYR A 141 25.85 -15.91 7.74
N GLN A 142 24.65 -16.47 7.83
CA GLN A 142 23.58 -16.25 6.88
C GLN A 142 23.15 -14.77 6.84
N VAL A 143 22.98 -14.10 8.00
CA VAL A 143 22.64 -12.67 8.06
C VAL A 143 23.68 -11.83 7.35
N LEU A 144 24.97 -12.02 7.67
CA LEU A 144 26.06 -11.29 7.03
C LEU A 144 26.17 -11.60 5.52
N GLN A 145 26.06 -12.87 5.13
CA GLN A 145 26.10 -13.26 3.73
C GLN A 145 24.94 -12.67 2.92
N ARG A 146 23.76 -12.65 3.50
CA ARG A 146 22.58 -12.04 2.88
C ARG A 146 22.77 -10.54 2.74
N LEU A 147 23.25 -9.83 3.78
CA LEU A 147 23.53 -8.40 3.72
C LEU A 147 24.55 -8.05 2.63
N VAL A 148 25.67 -8.79 2.54
CA VAL A 148 26.70 -8.58 1.52
C VAL A 148 26.16 -8.81 0.10
N ASN A 149 25.20 -9.71 -0.06
CA ASN A 149 24.58 -10.03 -1.36
C ASN A 149 23.34 -9.21 -1.65
N ASN A 150 22.87 -8.37 -0.72
CA ASN A 150 21.70 -7.52 -0.93
C ASN A 150 21.96 -6.55 -2.09
N ARG A 151 21.02 -6.51 -3.04
CA ARG A 151 21.05 -5.59 -4.18
C ARG A 151 20.26 -4.34 -3.85
N SER A 152 20.73 -3.21 -4.34
CA SER A 152 20.00 -1.96 -4.20
C SER A 152 18.70 -1.97 -5.02
N SER A 153 17.75 -1.15 -4.64
CA SER A 153 16.47 -0.95 -5.34
C SER A 153 16.67 -0.55 -6.81
N ASN A 154 17.79 0.09 -7.14
CA ASN A 154 18.19 0.40 -8.52
C ASN A 154 18.55 -0.85 -9.35
N GLY A 155 18.68 -2.03 -8.73
CA GLY A 155 18.79 -3.35 -9.38
C GLY A 155 20.14 -3.66 -10.04
N THR A 156 21.10 -2.75 -10.06
CA THR A 156 22.39 -2.92 -10.74
C THR A 156 23.48 -3.43 -9.80
N ASP A 157 23.70 -2.74 -8.69
CA ASP A 157 24.82 -2.96 -7.79
C ASP A 157 24.35 -3.55 -6.45
N ARG A 158 25.25 -4.21 -5.74
CA ARG A 158 25.00 -4.56 -4.35
C ARG A 158 25.08 -3.32 -3.48
N VAL A 159 24.27 -3.27 -2.40
CA VAL A 159 24.22 -2.10 -1.50
C VAL A 159 25.62 -1.69 -1.04
N LEU A 160 26.46 -2.65 -0.59
CA LEU A 160 27.81 -2.34 -0.12
C LEU A 160 28.76 -1.91 -1.26
N GLU A 161 28.57 -2.40 -2.48
CA GLU A 161 29.31 -1.94 -3.66
C GLU A 161 28.92 -0.51 -4.04
N ALA A 162 27.61 -0.21 -4.07
CA ALA A 162 27.11 1.13 -4.34
C ALA A 162 27.62 2.16 -3.32
N LEU A 163 27.72 1.79 -2.04
CA LEU A 163 28.28 2.64 -0.99
C LEU A 163 29.77 3.01 -1.20
N THR A 164 30.53 2.30 -2.07
CA THR A 164 31.90 2.67 -2.43
C THR A 164 31.97 3.98 -3.23
N GLN A 165 30.88 4.38 -3.85
CA GLN A 165 30.81 5.61 -4.64
C GLN A 165 30.67 6.85 -3.76
N TYR A 166 30.11 6.70 -2.55
CA TYR A 166 29.75 7.78 -1.65
C TYR A 166 30.75 7.97 -0.52
N ALA A 167 30.90 9.22 -0.09
CA ALA A 167 31.68 9.62 1.09
C ALA A 167 30.97 10.79 1.76
N LEU A 168 31.03 10.87 3.09
CA LEU A 168 30.47 12.01 3.82
C LEU A 168 31.23 13.30 3.48
N PRO A 169 30.53 14.42 3.31
CA PRO A 169 31.20 15.72 3.12
C PRO A 169 32.21 16.07 4.21
N SER A 170 31.92 15.66 5.46
CA SER A 170 32.85 15.84 6.59
C SER A 170 34.07 14.93 6.54
N GLN A 171 34.03 13.81 5.80
CA GLN A 171 35.11 12.82 5.71
C GLN A 171 35.29 12.33 4.25
N PRO A 172 35.71 13.18 3.32
CA PRO A 172 35.76 12.87 1.89
C PRO A 172 36.76 11.75 1.55
N GLU A 173 37.78 11.58 2.37
CA GLU A 173 38.84 10.56 2.20
C GLU A 173 38.34 9.15 2.54
N LYS A 174 37.27 9.03 3.33
CA LYS A 174 36.76 7.75 3.80
C LYS A 174 35.42 7.39 3.14
N LYS A 175 35.40 6.34 2.32
CA LYS A 175 34.19 5.86 1.67
C LYS A 175 33.21 5.25 2.67
N LEU A 176 31.89 5.42 2.42
CA LEU A 176 30.86 4.88 3.29
C LEU A 176 30.94 3.35 3.44
N SER A 177 31.27 2.65 2.36
CA SER A 177 31.50 1.20 2.42
C SER A 177 32.62 0.81 3.39
N SER A 178 33.74 1.57 3.42
CA SER A 178 34.84 1.31 4.35
C SER A 178 34.40 1.51 5.81
N ILE A 179 33.58 2.54 6.06
CA ILE A 179 33.03 2.79 7.41
C ILE A 179 32.13 1.62 7.83
N VAL A 180 31.26 1.16 6.92
CA VAL A 180 30.38 0.02 7.18
C VAL A 180 31.19 -1.26 7.43
N HIS A 181 32.19 -1.55 6.58
CA HIS A 181 33.04 -2.74 6.74
C HIS A 181 33.82 -2.74 8.05
N ASP A 182 34.42 -1.61 8.44
CA ASP A 182 35.14 -1.48 9.71
C ASP A 182 34.21 -1.78 10.90
N LYS A 183 33.00 -1.22 10.88
CA LYS A 183 32.00 -1.45 11.94
C LYS A 183 31.46 -2.88 11.92
N LEU A 184 31.16 -3.46 10.76
CA LEU A 184 30.72 -4.85 10.63
C LEU A 184 31.76 -5.82 11.13
N PHE A 185 33.03 -5.56 10.86
CA PHE A 185 34.13 -6.41 11.40
C PHE A 185 34.15 -6.41 12.93
N MET A 186 33.95 -5.25 13.54
CA MET A 186 33.85 -5.17 15.01
C MET A 186 32.61 -5.86 15.56
N CYS A 187 31.47 -5.79 14.85
CA CYS A 187 30.22 -6.46 15.24
C CYS A 187 30.27 -7.99 15.07
N SER A 188 31.07 -8.50 14.11
CA SER A 188 31.20 -9.93 13.85
C SER A 188 31.72 -10.75 15.06
N LEU A 189 32.31 -10.07 16.04
CA LEU A 189 32.76 -10.66 17.30
C LEU A 189 31.61 -10.96 18.30
N LYS A 190 30.38 -10.45 18.02
CA LYS A 190 29.21 -10.69 18.88
C LYS A 190 28.70 -12.12 18.72
N GLN A 191 28.21 -12.70 19.82
CA GLN A 191 27.83 -14.11 19.87
C GLN A 191 26.41 -14.39 19.37
N ASP A 192 25.49 -13.41 19.49
CA ASP A 192 24.08 -13.59 19.12
C ASP A 192 23.75 -12.98 17.76
N ALA A 193 22.97 -13.71 16.95
CA ALA A 193 22.53 -13.26 15.63
C ALA A 193 21.56 -12.05 15.72
N HIS A 194 20.72 -12.02 16.75
CA HIS A 194 19.81 -10.90 16.99
C HIS A 194 20.58 -9.61 17.34
N GLU A 195 21.54 -9.71 18.27
CA GLU A 195 22.41 -8.57 18.58
C GLU A 195 23.17 -8.07 17.37
N LEU A 196 23.62 -8.99 16.51
CA LEU A 196 24.29 -8.64 15.26
C LEU A 196 23.36 -7.85 14.33
N ALA A 197 22.12 -8.32 14.14
CA ALA A 197 21.13 -7.63 13.30
C ALA A 197 20.81 -6.23 13.82
N VAL A 198 20.63 -6.07 15.13
CA VAL A 198 20.41 -4.78 15.79
C VAL A 198 21.59 -3.83 15.55
N GLU A 199 22.82 -4.31 15.72
CA GLU A 199 24.03 -3.49 15.50
C GLU A 199 24.20 -3.09 14.03
N ILE A 200 23.90 -4.00 13.11
CA ILE A 200 23.88 -3.68 11.67
C ILE A 200 22.89 -2.54 11.41
N CYS A 201 21.69 -2.62 11.95
CA CYS A 201 20.71 -1.54 11.83
C CYS A 201 21.24 -0.22 12.42
N HIS A 202 21.87 -0.26 13.59
CA HIS A 202 22.47 0.93 14.22
C HIS A 202 23.60 1.55 13.38
N ILE A 203 24.39 0.76 12.66
CA ILE A 203 25.41 1.26 11.73
C ILE A 203 24.75 2.11 10.64
N PHE A 204 23.73 1.55 9.97
CA PHE A 204 23.04 2.27 8.89
C PHE A 204 22.26 3.48 9.39
N LEU A 205 21.57 3.37 10.52
CA LEU A 205 20.89 4.50 11.13
C LEU A 205 21.85 5.63 11.51
N THR A 206 23.07 5.30 12.03
CA THR A 206 24.09 6.32 12.34
C THR A 206 24.52 7.07 11.08
N LEU A 207 24.76 6.35 9.99
CA LEU A 207 25.17 6.96 8.72
C LEU A 207 24.03 7.78 8.11
N TRP A 208 22.80 7.31 8.20
CA TRP A 208 21.63 8.04 7.72
C TRP A 208 21.45 9.35 8.49
N GLU A 209 21.52 9.31 9.81
CA GLU A 209 21.43 10.48 10.67
C GLU A 209 22.53 11.52 10.33
N GLN A 210 23.78 11.08 10.13
CA GLN A 210 24.88 11.94 9.68
C GLN A 210 24.61 12.56 8.31
N CYS A 211 24.10 11.78 7.37
CA CYS A 211 23.73 12.29 6.04
C CYS A 211 22.65 13.37 6.12
N LEU A 212 21.63 13.20 6.98
CA LEU A 212 20.61 14.22 7.20
C LEU A 212 21.20 15.50 7.81
N GLN A 213 22.09 15.37 8.80
CA GLN A 213 22.76 16.50 9.45
C GLN A 213 23.63 17.29 8.46
N GLU A 214 24.33 16.59 7.58
CA GLU A 214 25.20 17.19 6.55
C GLU A 214 24.45 17.61 5.28
N LYS A 215 23.12 17.37 5.21
CA LYS A 215 22.27 17.62 4.03
C LYS A 215 22.78 16.91 2.77
N TYR A 216 23.31 15.71 2.95
CA TYR A 216 23.83 14.85 1.91
C TYR A 216 22.89 13.64 1.72
N TYR A 217 21.99 13.73 0.78
CA TYR A 217 20.86 12.78 0.65
C TYR A 217 21.11 11.64 -0.35
N ASP A 218 22.12 11.76 -1.20
CA ASP A 218 22.41 10.81 -2.28
C ASP A 218 22.47 9.32 -1.85
N PRO A 219 23.06 8.93 -0.70
CA PRO A 219 23.14 7.52 -0.30
C PRO A 219 21.96 7.03 0.55
N VAL A 220 20.95 7.88 0.85
CA VAL A 220 19.87 7.55 1.80
C VAL A 220 19.09 6.32 1.36
N TYR A 221 18.80 6.18 0.06
CA TYR A 221 18.10 5.02 -0.47
C TYR A 221 18.81 3.68 -0.18
N LEU A 222 20.17 3.68 -0.14
CA LEU A 222 20.95 2.48 0.18
C LEU A 222 20.81 2.07 1.65
N PHE A 223 20.65 3.03 2.55
CA PHE A 223 20.41 2.75 3.95
C PHE A 223 19.00 2.20 4.16
N LEU A 224 18.00 2.74 3.45
CA LEU A 224 16.64 2.21 3.41
C LEU A 224 16.63 0.75 2.94
N ASP A 225 17.25 0.48 1.77
CA ASP A 225 17.34 -0.88 1.21
C ASP A 225 17.98 -1.86 2.20
N ALA A 226 19.07 -1.44 2.86
CA ALA A 226 19.76 -2.28 3.83
C ALA A 226 18.90 -2.58 5.06
N LEU A 227 18.23 -1.55 5.61
CA LEU A 227 17.38 -1.68 6.79
C LEU A 227 16.13 -2.53 6.50
N GLN A 228 15.44 -2.26 5.40
CA GLN A 228 14.28 -3.07 4.97
C GLN A 228 14.68 -4.54 4.80
N TYR A 229 15.85 -4.78 4.21
CA TYR A 229 16.33 -6.14 3.99
C TYR A 229 16.67 -6.86 5.30
N VAL A 230 17.35 -6.20 6.23
CA VAL A 230 17.69 -6.79 7.54
C VAL A 230 16.43 -7.08 8.34
N LEU A 231 15.50 -6.13 8.40
CA LEU A 231 14.25 -6.29 9.16
C LEU A 231 13.31 -7.33 8.54
N ALA A 232 13.28 -7.46 7.22
CA ALA A 232 12.51 -8.51 6.55
C ALA A 232 13.12 -9.92 6.75
N SER A 233 14.42 -10.00 7.04
CA SER A 233 15.15 -11.27 7.19
C SER A 233 15.19 -11.78 8.63
N GLU A 234 15.00 -10.88 9.61
CA GLU A 234 15.16 -11.17 11.04
C GLU A 234 13.84 -11.09 11.80
N PRO A 235 13.73 -11.73 12.97
CA PRO A 235 12.56 -11.68 13.81
C PRO A 235 12.13 -10.24 14.14
N CYS A 236 10.84 -10.02 14.30
CA CYS A 236 10.23 -8.73 14.67
C CYS A 236 10.89 -8.03 15.88
N ALA A 237 11.55 -8.78 16.74
CA ALA A 237 12.28 -8.25 17.89
C ALA A 237 13.33 -7.18 17.51
N THR A 238 14.04 -7.35 16.40
CA THR A 238 15.02 -6.37 15.92
C THR A 238 14.36 -5.02 15.60
N ALA A 239 13.21 -5.04 14.90
CA ALA A 239 12.46 -3.83 14.58
C ALA A 239 12.01 -3.08 15.86
N VAL A 240 11.55 -3.81 16.88
CA VAL A 240 11.12 -3.24 18.17
C VAL A 240 12.28 -2.55 18.90
N VAL A 241 13.46 -3.15 18.89
CA VAL A 241 14.64 -2.56 19.58
C VAL A 241 15.11 -1.27 18.92
N ILE A 242 15.12 -1.21 17.57
CA ILE A 242 15.60 -0.02 16.87
C ILE A 242 14.57 1.11 16.77
N THR A 243 13.33 0.87 17.16
CA THR A 243 12.19 1.82 17.04
C THR A 243 12.53 3.21 17.55
N GLU A 244 13.13 3.31 18.74
CA GLU A 244 13.43 4.60 19.37
C GLU A 244 14.35 5.49 18.53
N ARG A 245 15.24 4.88 17.78
CA ARG A 245 16.20 5.58 16.94
C ARG A 245 15.75 5.69 15.49
N ALA A 246 15.15 4.65 14.94
CA ALA A 246 14.73 4.59 13.56
C ALA A 246 13.58 5.55 13.25
N VAL A 247 12.53 5.57 14.08
CA VAL A 247 11.32 6.37 13.82
C VAL A 247 11.62 7.86 13.66
N PRO A 248 12.39 8.53 14.53
CA PRO A 248 12.71 9.95 14.34
C PRO A 248 13.48 10.24 13.05
N ILE A 249 14.41 9.37 12.65
CA ILE A 249 15.23 9.53 11.44
C ILE A 249 14.36 9.38 10.19
N ILE A 250 13.49 8.35 10.18
CA ILE A 250 12.54 8.11 9.09
C ILE A 250 11.57 9.28 8.95
N MET A 251 10.98 9.73 10.07
CA MET A 251 10.06 10.87 10.06
C MET A 251 10.73 12.15 9.59
N ALA A 252 11.96 12.43 10.02
CA ALA A 252 12.72 13.58 9.53
C ALA A 252 12.95 13.53 8.00
N SER A 253 13.17 12.33 7.45
CA SER A 253 13.33 12.15 6.00
C SER A 253 12.01 12.37 5.26
N ILE A 254 10.89 11.84 5.77
CA ILE A 254 9.56 12.05 5.22
C ILE A 254 9.18 13.54 5.22
N ASP A 255 9.49 14.25 6.31
CA ASP A 255 9.17 15.67 6.44
C ASP A 255 9.90 16.54 5.41
N LEU A 256 11.10 16.17 4.99
CA LEU A 256 11.82 16.89 3.93
C LEU A 256 11.05 16.91 2.60
N VAL A 257 10.22 15.91 2.35
CA VAL A 257 9.39 15.80 1.13
C VAL A 257 7.95 16.26 1.39
N ALA A 258 7.32 15.78 2.45
CA ALA A 258 5.89 15.99 2.71
C ALA A 258 5.56 17.41 3.21
N TYR A 259 6.42 18.01 4.05
CA TYR A 259 6.17 19.33 4.62
C TYR A 259 6.17 20.45 3.57
N PRO A 260 7.10 20.52 2.60
CA PRO A 260 7.05 21.52 1.52
C PRO A 260 5.74 21.44 0.71
N ILE A 261 5.24 20.23 0.41
CA ILE A 261 3.97 20.01 -0.30
C ILE A 261 2.80 20.60 0.53
N ALA A 262 2.74 20.26 1.81
CA ALA A 262 1.70 20.75 2.71
C ALA A 262 1.75 22.28 2.87
N ARG A 263 2.94 22.87 2.94
CA ARG A 263 3.16 24.31 3.04
C ARG A 263 2.77 25.04 1.76
N ALA A 264 3.10 24.48 0.60
CA ALA A 264 2.72 25.05 -0.70
C ALA A 264 1.20 25.10 -0.89
N PHE A 265 0.47 24.16 -0.28
CA PHE A 265 -0.99 24.19 -0.25
C PHE A 265 -1.55 25.44 0.47
N LEU A 266 -0.92 25.82 1.58
CA LEU A 266 -1.37 26.93 2.41
C LEU A 266 -0.91 28.29 1.89
N ASN A 267 0.25 28.36 1.23
CA ASN A 267 0.90 29.62 0.85
C ASN A 267 1.46 29.56 -0.57
N GLU A 268 1.02 30.49 -1.43
CA GLU A 268 1.49 30.61 -2.81
C GLU A 268 3.00 30.87 -2.95
N ARG A 269 3.60 31.57 -1.98
CA ARG A 269 5.06 31.80 -1.99
C ARG A 269 5.82 30.50 -1.80
N ALA A 270 5.31 29.60 -0.98
CA ALA A 270 5.91 28.28 -0.76
C ALA A 270 5.80 27.35 -1.99
N LEU A 271 4.96 27.68 -2.97
CA LEU A 271 4.89 26.97 -4.24
C LEU A 271 6.20 27.10 -5.04
N VAL A 272 6.84 28.27 -5.00
CA VAL A 272 8.12 28.51 -5.66
C VAL A 272 9.23 27.69 -4.98
N ASP A 273 9.19 27.61 -3.64
CA ASP A 273 10.14 26.82 -2.87
C ASP A 273 10.02 25.32 -3.18
N LEU A 274 8.79 24.82 -3.34
CA LEU A 274 8.51 23.42 -3.66
C LEU A 274 9.16 22.97 -4.99
N TYR A 275 9.18 23.86 -5.99
CA TYR A 275 9.76 23.56 -7.30
C TYR A 275 11.19 24.13 -7.45
N SER A 276 11.81 24.54 -6.36
CA SER A 276 13.19 25.01 -6.37
C SER A 276 14.18 23.86 -6.65
N PRO A 277 15.33 24.11 -7.30
CA PRO A 277 16.32 23.08 -7.57
C PRO A 277 16.82 22.32 -6.33
N PRO A 278 16.99 22.96 -5.15
CA PRO A 278 17.32 22.23 -3.94
C PRO A 278 16.26 21.21 -3.52
N GLN A 279 14.96 21.60 -3.57
CA GLN A 279 13.87 20.70 -3.21
C GLN A 279 13.74 19.54 -4.20
N GLN A 280 13.86 19.80 -5.49
CA GLN A 280 13.84 18.75 -6.52
C GLN A 280 14.95 17.71 -6.34
N ARG A 281 16.15 18.12 -5.86
CA ARG A 281 17.21 17.17 -5.51
C ARG A 281 16.82 16.28 -4.33
N ILE A 282 16.20 16.86 -3.29
CA ILE A 282 15.70 16.07 -2.15
C ILE A 282 14.69 15.02 -2.63
N ASP A 283 13.71 15.44 -3.43
CA ASP A 283 12.65 14.57 -3.96
C ASP A 283 13.18 13.45 -4.88
N GLN A 284 14.38 13.63 -5.48
CA GLN A 284 15.05 12.61 -6.29
C GLN A 284 15.78 11.56 -5.47
N HIS A 285 16.24 11.90 -4.26
CA HIS A 285 17.09 11.03 -3.44
C HIS A 285 16.36 10.44 -2.22
N ILE A 286 15.25 11.04 -1.80
CA ILE A 286 14.42 10.55 -0.70
C ILE A 286 13.05 10.20 -1.25
N ASP A 287 12.73 8.90 -1.30
CA ASP A 287 11.37 8.45 -1.57
C ASP A 287 10.59 8.34 -0.26
N ALA A 288 9.55 9.18 -0.13
CA ALA A 288 8.68 9.16 1.05
C ALA A 288 7.87 7.86 1.16
N LEU A 289 7.58 7.16 0.05
CA LEU A 289 6.90 5.86 0.08
C LEU A 289 7.80 4.78 0.68
N ASP A 290 9.06 4.69 0.24
CA ASP A 290 10.01 3.72 0.79
C ASP A 290 10.26 3.97 2.29
N CYS A 291 10.31 5.24 2.70
CA CYS A 291 10.41 5.62 4.12
C CYS A 291 9.16 5.17 4.91
N LEU A 292 7.96 5.37 4.35
CA LEU A 292 6.71 4.94 4.96
C LEU A 292 6.56 3.41 5.00
N ASP A 293 7.03 2.69 3.97
CA ASP A 293 7.05 1.21 3.97
C ASP A 293 7.95 0.66 5.08
N LEU A 294 9.12 1.28 5.31
CA LEU A 294 9.97 0.91 6.45
C LEU A 294 9.28 1.22 7.78
N LEU A 295 8.59 2.35 7.88
CA LEU A 295 7.83 2.73 9.08
C LEU A 295 6.68 1.75 9.34
N ASP A 296 5.97 1.31 8.30
CA ASP A 296 4.91 0.31 8.38
C ASP A 296 5.44 -1.06 8.86
N LEU A 297 6.60 -1.47 8.37
CA LEU A 297 7.27 -2.69 8.82
C LEU A 297 7.61 -2.62 10.31
N ILE A 298 8.10 -1.48 10.81
CA ILE A 298 8.40 -1.27 12.23
C ILE A 298 7.11 -1.24 13.06
N ALA A 299 6.08 -0.54 12.60
CA ALA A 299 4.78 -0.46 13.26
C ALA A 299 4.12 -1.84 13.42
N THR A 300 4.10 -2.62 12.33
CA THR A 300 3.53 -3.97 12.30
C THR A 300 4.30 -4.92 13.21
N SER A 301 5.62 -4.82 13.21
CA SER A 301 6.48 -5.59 14.11
C SER A 301 6.24 -5.22 15.58
N SER A 302 6.02 -3.93 15.87
CA SER A 302 5.72 -3.43 17.21
C SER A 302 4.34 -3.86 17.71
N ALA A 303 3.40 -4.21 16.81
CA ALA A 303 2.07 -4.69 17.17
C ALA A 303 2.06 -6.04 17.92
N THR A 304 3.20 -6.73 17.99
CA THR A 304 3.37 -7.96 18.80
C THR A 304 3.28 -7.70 20.31
N SER A 305 3.50 -6.46 20.77
CA SER A 305 3.43 -6.05 22.17
C SER A 305 2.81 -4.66 22.31
N THR A 306 1.82 -4.52 23.17
CA THR A 306 1.18 -3.22 23.46
C THR A 306 2.21 -2.18 23.93
N GLU A 307 3.21 -2.59 24.70
CA GLU A 307 4.26 -1.70 25.19
C GLU A 307 5.18 -1.23 24.06
N ALA A 308 5.58 -2.13 23.16
CA ALA A 308 6.39 -1.78 21.98
C ALA A 308 5.63 -0.84 21.07
N LEU A 309 4.35 -1.10 20.83
CA LEU A 309 3.48 -0.28 20.02
C LEU A 309 3.25 1.11 20.64
N THR A 310 3.09 1.18 21.95
CA THR A 310 2.99 2.47 22.68
C THR A 310 4.27 3.29 22.51
N ARG A 311 5.46 2.67 22.65
CA ARG A 311 6.75 3.32 22.42
C ARG A 311 6.89 3.83 20.98
N PHE A 312 6.45 3.04 20.00
CA PHE A 312 6.44 3.46 18.60
C PHE A 312 5.61 4.73 18.40
N TRP A 313 4.35 4.75 18.87
CA TRP A 313 3.44 5.88 18.71
C TRP A 313 3.81 7.12 19.53
N GLN A 314 4.58 6.96 20.61
CA GLN A 314 5.16 8.09 21.36
C GLN A 314 6.23 8.86 20.55
N ARG A 315 6.84 8.23 19.54
CA ARG A 315 7.86 8.86 18.70
C ARG A 315 7.29 9.62 17.51
N ILE A 316 6.00 9.50 17.25
CA ILE A 316 5.32 10.14 16.12
C ILE A 316 4.40 11.25 16.64
N HIS A 317 4.73 12.50 16.36
CA HIS A 317 3.89 13.62 16.75
C HIS A 317 2.66 13.74 15.84
N ILE A 318 1.54 14.16 16.42
CA ILE A 318 0.27 14.32 15.69
C ILE A 318 0.40 15.25 14.47
N GLU A 319 1.22 16.27 14.55
CA GLU A 319 1.41 17.24 13.46
C GLU A 319 1.95 16.58 12.18
N HIS A 320 2.89 15.63 12.30
CA HIS A 320 3.40 14.88 11.15
C HIS A 320 2.30 14.05 10.50
N ILE A 321 1.47 13.38 11.30
CA ILE A 321 0.33 12.60 10.81
C ILE A 321 -0.63 13.51 10.04
N ILE A 322 -0.96 14.68 10.58
CA ILE A 322 -1.86 15.63 9.93
C ILE A 322 -1.27 16.20 8.63
N ILE A 323 0.05 16.40 8.56
CA ILE A 323 0.73 16.81 7.33
C ILE A 323 0.61 15.74 6.25
N LEU A 324 0.82 14.48 6.61
CA LEU A 324 0.75 13.34 5.71
C LEU A 324 -0.69 13.03 5.23
N LEU A 325 -1.69 13.33 6.04
CA LEU A 325 -3.11 13.14 5.70
C LEU A 325 -3.72 14.34 4.95
N LYS A 326 -2.94 15.37 4.58
CA LYS A 326 -3.49 16.47 3.78
C LYS A 326 -3.85 16.01 2.38
N ARG A 327 -4.97 16.53 1.85
CA ARG A 327 -5.52 16.19 0.52
C ARG A 327 -4.57 16.41 -0.66
N VAL A 328 -3.46 17.14 -0.46
CA VAL A 328 -2.45 17.46 -1.47
C VAL A 328 -1.29 16.47 -1.49
N GLN A 329 -1.23 15.57 -0.54
CA GLN A 329 -0.24 14.49 -0.54
C GLN A 329 -0.60 13.43 -1.59
N PRO A 330 0.38 12.74 -2.16
CA PRO A 330 0.15 11.63 -3.09
C PRO A 330 -0.74 10.56 -2.46
N LEU A 331 -1.73 10.08 -3.24
CA LEU A 331 -2.73 9.13 -2.75
C LEU A 331 -2.13 7.88 -2.12
N GLN A 332 -1.08 7.33 -2.72
CA GLN A 332 -0.40 6.13 -2.21
C GLN A 332 0.23 6.37 -0.83
N GLN A 333 0.83 7.55 -0.61
CA GLN A 333 1.38 7.92 0.71
C GLN A 333 0.26 8.00 1.75
N VAL A 334 -0.86 8.63 1.42
CA VAL A 334 -2.02 8.72 2.32
C VAL A 334 -2.54 7.34 2.69
N ILE A 335 -2.70 6.45 1.71
CA ILE A 335 -3.15 5.06 1.93
C ILE A 335 -2.22 4.32 2.88
N LEU A 336 -0.91 4.45 2.69
CA LEU A 336 0.07 3.80 3.54
C LEU A 336 0.05 4.34 4.97
N VAL A 337 -0.12 5.67 5.13
CA VAL A 337 -0.31 6.29 6.44
C VAL A 337 -1.57 5.78 7.15
N LEU A 338 -2.70 5.60 6.43
CA LEU A 338 -3.91 5.02 7.00
C LEU A 338 -3.68 3.56 7.47
N ARG A 339 -2.87 2.79 6.73
CA ARG A 339 -2.49 1.43 7.11
C ARG A 339 -1.63 1.43 8.38
N ILE A 340 -0.64 2.29 8.47
CA ILE A 340 0.18 2.46 9.68
C ILE A 340 -0.72 2.86 10.86
N LEU A 341 -1.62 3.83 10.68
CA LEU A 341 -2.56 4.28 11.70
C LEU A 341 -3.49 3.17 12.21
N SER A 342 -3.77 2.13 11.43
CA SER A 342 -4.58 1.02 11.91
C SER A 342 -3.94 0.29 13.11
N THR A 343 -2.62 0.36 13.25
CA THR A 343 -1.90 -0.20 14.41
C THR A 343 -2.03 0.67 15.68
N SER A 344 -2.51 1.92 15.57
CA SER A 344 -2.61 2.87 16.68
C SER A 344 -3.88 2.74 17.53
N ALA A 345 -4.74 1.77 17.24
CA ALA A 345 -5.96 1.50 18.00
C ALA A 345 -5.61 0.82 19.33
N LEU A 346 -5.13 1.59 20.29
CA LEU A 346 -4.76 1.11 21.62
C LEU A 346 -5.96 1.13 22.59
N PRO A 347 -5.93 0.36 23.68
CA PRO A 347 -7.03 0.36 24.66
C PRO A 347 -7.31 1.71 25.31
N THR A 348 -6.32 2.60 25.39
CA THR A 348 -6.38 3.88 26.09
C THR A 348 -6.16 5.11 25.21
N THR A 349 -5.72 4.92 23.97
CA THR A 349 -5.38 6.01 23.05
C THR A 349 -5.70 5.61 21.60
N LEU A 350 -5.83 6.60 20.74
CA LEU A 350 -5.91 6.41 19.29
C LEU A 350 -5.01 7.42 18.55
N GLY A 351 -4.37 6.97 17.49
CA GLY A 351 -3.40 7.79 16.76
C GLY A 351 -2.07 7.88 17.50
N HIS A 352 -1.58 9.10 17.71
CA HIS A 352 -0.34 9.32 18.47
C HIS A 352 -0.55 9.04 19.98
N VAL A 353 0.55 8.79 20.66
CA VAL A 353 0.58 8.70 22.12
C VAL A 353 1.39 9.88 22.66
N ALA A 354 0.74 10.75 23.44
CA ALA A 354 1.41 11.90 24.04
C ALA A 354 2.51 11.44 25.02
N SER A 355 3.56 12.26 25.14
CA SER A 355 4.60 12.01 26.15
C SER A 355 4.00 11.96 27.55
N PRO A 356 4.49 11.10 28.46
CA PRO A 356 4.01 11.03 29.84
C PRO A 356 4.14 12.36 30.60
N ASP A 357 5.04 13.24 30.16
CA ASP A 357 5.24 14.58 30.73
C ASP A 357 4.25 15.62 30.18
N SER A 358 3.45 15.28 29.17
CA SER A 358 2.48 16.17 28.55
C SER A 358 1.19 16.24 29.37
N ALA A 359 0.49 17.38 29.30
CA ALA A 359 -0.83 17.49 29.92
C ALA A 359 -1.81 16.48 29.30
N PRO A 360 -2.72 15.87 30.09
CA PRO A 360 -3.69 14.88 29.59
C PRO A 360 -4.62 15.46 28.52
N GLU A 361 -4.84 16.76 28.52
CA GLU A 361 -5.61 17.48 27.51
C GLU A 361 -4.96 17.41 26.13
N SER A 362 -3.62 17.34 26.06
CA SER A 362 -2.87 17.26 24.80
C SER A 362 -3.18 15.97 24.03
N GLN A 363 -3.34 14.83 24.72
CA GLN A 363 -3.76 13.57 24.10
C GLN A 363 -5.16 13.71 23.47
N ALA A 364 -6.10 14.25 24.25
CA ALA A 364 -7.49 14.42 23.79
C ALA A 364 -7.59 15.41 22.61
N GLU A 365 -6.80 16.47 22.60
CA GLU A 365 -6.74 17.44 21.50
C GLU A 365 -6.14 16.81 20.24
N GLY A 366 -5.08 16.03 20.37
CA GLY A 366 -4.47 15.29 19.25
C GLY A 366 -5.44 14.30 18.64
N GLU A 367 -6.16 13.51 19.45
CA GLU A 367 -7.19 12.57 19.00
C GLU A 367 -8.32 13.30 18.27
N ASN A 368 -8.82 14.42 18.81
CA ASN A 368 -9.84 15.24 18.15
C ASN A 368 -9.35 15.78 16.80
N THR A 369 -8.09 16.19 16.73
CA THR A 369 -7.49 16.70 15.49
C THR A 369 -7.41 15.60 14.44
N LEU A 370 -7.01 14.38 14.83
CA LEU A 370 -6.99 13.22 13.94
C LEU A 370 -8.38 12.83 13.44
N ILE A 371 -9.38 12.74 14.33
CA ILE A 371 -10.77 12.44 13.97
C ILE A 371 -11.32 13.50 13.01
N ASN A 372 -11.04 14.77 13.28
CA ASN A 372 -11.41 15.87 12.39
C ASN A 372 -10.80 15.70 11.00
N GLN A 373 -9.50 15.39 10.91
CA GLN A 373 -8.81 15.21 9.63
C GLN A 373 -9.39 14.04 8.85
N LEU A 374 -9.52 12.86 9.48
CA LEU A 374 -10.08 11.66 8.85
C LEU A 374 -11.51 11.88 8.34
N SER A 375 -12.36 12.52 9.16
CA SER A 375 -13.75 12.79 8.78
C SER A 375 -13.87 13.85 7.67
N ASN A 376 -12.96 14.84 7.60
CA ASN A 376 -12.89 15.79 6.49
C ASN A 376 -12.54 15.12 5.17
N MET A 377 -11.58 14.17 5.20
CA MET A 377 -11.15 13.47 3.99
C MET A 377 -12.26 12.64 3.34
N LEU A 378 -13.33 12.26 4.06
CA LEU A 378 -14.49 11.58 3.46
C LEU A 378 -15.22 12.47 2.45
N SER A 379 -15.22 13.79 2.64
CA SER A 379 -15.88 14.76 1.77
C SER A 379 -14.93 15.47 0.81
N GLU A 380 -13.66 15.58 1.17
CA GLU A 380 -12.66 16.26 0.34
C GLU A 380 -12.23 15.39 -0.85
N THR A 381 -11.90 16.06 -1.95
CA THR A 381 -11.30 15.40 -3.13
C THR A 381 -9.79 15.58 -3.09
N PRO A 382 -9.00 14.50 -3.08
CA PRO A 382 -7.56 14.59 -3.15
C PRO A 382 -7.11 15.17 -4.49
N GLY A 383 -6.09 16.04 -4.45
CA GLY A 383 -5.58 16.71 -5.64
C GLY A 383 -4.11 17.06 -5.49
N LEU A 384 -3.38 17.07 -6.59
CA LEU A 384 -1.96 17.44 -6.62
C LEU A 384 -1.78 18.92 -6.93
N ILE A 385 -0.69 19.49 -6.44
CA ILE A 385 -0.27 20.85 -6.76
C ILE A 385 0.51 20.78 -8.09
N PRO A 386 0.03 21.46 -9.17
CA PRO A 386 0.74 21.47 -10.43
C PRO A 386 2.01 22.32 -10.36
N PRO A 387 3.05 22.00 -11.17
CA PRO A 387 4.20 22.86 -11.31
C PRO A 387 3.78 24.25 -11.83
N PRO A 388 4.47 25.32 -11.42
CA PRO A 388 4.19 26.66 -11.90
C PRO A 388 4.35 26.67 -13.43
N LYS A 389 3.33 27.18 -14.14
CA LYS A 389 3.41 27.36 -15.58
C LYS A 389 4.57 28.32 -15.85
N VAL A 390 5.64 27.83 -16.44
CA VAL A 390 6.72 28.69 -16.93
C VAL A 390 6.12 29.55 -18.04
N THR A 391 5.78 30.79 -17.73
CA THR A 391 5.41 31.76 -18.73
C THR A 391 6.68 32.05 -19.52
N ILE A 392 6.88 31.31 -20.62
CA ILE A 392 7.89 31.67 -21.59
C ILE A 392 7.46 33.04 -22.10
N THR A 393 8.05 34.09 -21.54
CA THR A 393 7.94 35.42 -22.12
C THR A 393 8.49 35.28 -23.54
N PRO A 394 7.68 35.51 -24.60
CA PRO A 394 8.20 35.54 -25.95
C PRO A 394 9.27 36.63 -25.95
N GLY A 395 10.49 36.25 -26.30
CA GLY A 395 11.59 37.23 -26.49
C GLY A 395 11.10 38.33 -27.43
N PRO A 396 11.63 39.55 -27.30
CA PRO A 396 11.23 40.66 -28.14
C PRO A 396 11.69 40.36 -29.57
N ASN A 397 10.82 39.76 -30.38
CA ASN A 397 10.98 39.78 -31.82
C ASN A 397 10.46 41.11 -32.35
N PRO A 398 11.25 41.83 -33.13
CA PRO A 398 10.84 43.11 -33.70
C PRO A 398 9.91 42.91 -34.87
N THR A 399 8.84 43.72 -34.87
CA THR A 399 8.10 44.23 -36.02
C THR A 399 7.38 43.30 -36.96
N THR A 400 6.05 43.25 -36.78
CA THR A 400 5.10 43.50 -37.89
C THR A 400 3.81 44.09 -37.33
N PRO A 401 3.29 45.24 -37.82
CA PRO A 401 2.04 45.83 -37.39
C PRO A 401 0.90 45.19 -38.16
N THR A 402 -0.07 44.59 -37.51
CA THR A 402 -1.36 44.21 -38.09
C THR A 402 -2.51 44.69 -37.20
N PRO A 403 -3.67 45.01 -37.75
CA PRO A 403 -4.52 46.08 -37.27
C PRO A 403 -5.52 45.65 -36.21
N THR A 404 -5.77 46.60 -35.37
CA THR A 404 -6.77 46.76 -34.34
C THR A 404 -8.12 46.14 -34.66
N THR A 405 -8.54 45.15 -33.89
CA THR A 405 -9.97 44.89 -33.66
C THR A 405 -10.23 44.95 -32.18
N SER A 406 -11.02 45.94 -31.81
CA SER A 406 -11.59 46.23 -30.51
C SER A 406 -12.34 45.02 -29.98
N SER A 407 -11.89 44.42 -28.88
CA SER A 407 -12.70 43.53 -28.09
C SER A 407 -12.73 43.96 -26.63
N THR A 408 -13.91 44.17 -26.22
CA THR A 408 -14.48 44.57 -24.94
C THR A 408 -13.78 43.95 -23.74
N ASN A 409 -13.35 44.84 -22.82
CA ASN A 409 -12.86 44.53 -21.48
C ASN A 409 -13.95 43.85 -20.63
N THR A 410 -13.99 42.53 -20.64
CA THR A 410 -14.57 41.75 -19.54
C THR A 410 -13.44 41.41 -18.59
N LYS A 411 -13.41 42.09 -17.45
CA LYS A 411 -12.59 41.75 -16.30
C LYS A 411 -13.03 40.37 -15.79
N HIS A 412 -12.54 39.30 -16.38
CA HIS A 412 -12.62 37.99 -15.76
C HIS A 412 -11.69 37.98 -14.55
N LYS A 413 -12.31 38.01 -13.38
CA LYS A 413 -11.70 37.64 -12.12
C LYS A 413 -11.06 36.27 -12.35
N PRO A 414 -9.75 36.02 -12.06
CA PRO A 414 -9.16 34.72 -12.21
C PRO A 414 -9.95 33.73 -11.36
N GLN A 415 -10.61 32.77 -12.00
CA GLN A 415 -11.27 31.69 -11.31
C GLN A 415 -10.20 30.87 -10.61
N THR A 416 -10.34 30.71 -9.30
CA THR A 416 -9.44 29.98 -8.39
C THR A 416 -9.37 28.46 -8.68
N THR A 417 -9.93 27.99 -9.78
CA THR A 417 -10.06 26.57 -10.13
C THR A 417 -8.82 25.92 -10.72
N ASP A 418 -7.80 26.68 -11.13
CA ASP A 418 -6.60 26.14 -11.81
C ASP A 418 -5.45 25.77 -10.84
N ARG A 419 -5.69 25.83 -9.52
CA ARG A 419 -4.62 25.61 -8.53
C ARG A 419 -4.29 24.14 -8.27
N PHE A 420 -5.21 23.24 -8.63
CA PHE A 420 -5.06 21.79 -8.37
C PHE A 420 -5.32 20.99 -9.63
N ILE A 421 -4.55 19.89 -9.74
CA ILE A 421 -4.83 18.82 -10.68
C ILE A 421 -5.52 17.69 -9.90
N TYR A 422 -6.59 17.14 -10.45
CA TYR A 422 -7.33 16.01 -9.88
C TYR A 422 -7.09 14.77 -10.73
N PRO A 423 -5.93 14.08 -10.55
CA PRO A 423 -5.54 12.97 -11.41
C PRO A 423 -6.26 11.66 -11.06
N TYR A 424 -6.94 11.63 -9.91
CA TYR A 424 -7.50 10.40 -9.36
C TYR A 424 -8.91 10.13 -9.89
N SER A 425 -9.14 8.89 -10.29
CA SER A 425 -10.45 8.42 -10.74
C SER A 425 -11.42 8.25 -9.57
N THR A 426 -12.73 8.28 -9.85
CA THR A 426 -13.78 8.07 -8.83
C THR A 426 -13.59 6.75 -8.05
N PRO A 427 -13.25 5.59 -8.66
CA PRO A 427 -12.98 4.38 -7.91
C PRO A 427 -11.81 4.51 -6.93
N GLN A 428 -10.72 5.18 -7.31
CA GLN A 428 -9.57 5.40 -6.42
C GLN A 428 -9.93 6.27 -5.22
N ILE A 429 -10.77 7.30 -5.43
CA ILE A 429 -11.26 8.15 -4.34
C ILE A 429 -12.19 7.37 -3.41
N LEU A 430 -13.06 6.51 -3.96
CA LEU A 430 -13.94 5.66 -3.16
C LEU A 430 -13.14 4.62 -2.37
N ASP A 431 -12.10 4.04 -2.95
CA ASP A 431 -11.21 3.12 -2.25
C ASP A 431 -10.52 3.81 -1.06
N LEU A 432 -9.97 5.01 -1.25
CA LEU A 432 -9.44 5.82 -0.14
C LEU A 432 -10.47 6.02 0.98
N ARG A 433 -11.71 6.38 0.62
CA ARG A 433 -12.78 6.61 1.60
C ARG A 433 -13.18 5.34 2.35
N LEU A 434 -13.17 4.19 1.66
CA LEU A 434 -13.37 2.89 2.29
C LEU A 434 -12.25 2.56 3.30
N GLN A 435 -11.01 2.88 2.97
CA GLN A 435 -9.89 2.68 3.91
C GLN A 435 -10.01 3.60 5.13
N ILE A 436 -10.46 4.83 4.95
CA ILE A 436 -10.76 5.74 6.08
C ILE A 436 -11.89 5.17 6.96
N LEU A 437 -12.99 4.69 6.36
CA LEU A 437 -14.07 4.04 7.11
C LEU A 437 -13.58 2.79 7.86
N SER A 438 -12.75 1.97 7.22
CA SER A 438 -12.12 0.81 7.84
C SER A 438 -11.26 1.21 9.05
N LEU A 439 -10.46 2.27 8.94
CA LEU A 439 -9.67 2.80 10.05
C LEU A 439 -10.55 3.31 11.20
N LEU A 440 -11.59 4.09 10.89
CA LEU A 440 -12.53 4.56 11.89
C LEU A 440 -13.27 3.39 12.58
N THR A 441 -13.59 2.33 11.83
CA THR A 441 -14.17 1.11 12.39
C THR A 441 -13.16 0.40 13.30
N THR A 442 -11.89 0.31 12.91
CA THR A 442 -10.83 -0.27 13.75
C THR A 442 -10.70 0.50 15.07
N PHE A 443 -10.74 1.82 15.03
CA PHE A 443 -10.74 2.64 16.24
C PHE A 443 -12.00 2.38 17.09
N ALA A 444 -13.17 2.26 16.46
CA ALA A 444 -14.42 2.02 17.16
C ALA A 444 -14.46 0.69 17.93
N LEU A 445 -13.66 -0.31 17.52
CA LEU A 445 -13.62 -1.62 18.19
C LEU A 445 -13.01 -1.56 19.60
N THR A 446 -12.22 -0.53 19.92
CA THR A 446 -11.73 -0.32 21.28
C THR A 446 -12.74 0.52 22.09
N SER A 447 -12.89 0.25 23.40
CA SER A 447 -13.82 1.02 24.25
C SER A 447 -13.47 2.51 24.30
N HIS A 448 -12.17 2.84 24.39
CA HIS A 448 -11.69 4.22 24.34
C HIS A 448 -12.02 4.87 23.00
N GLY A 449 -11.65 4.23 21.89
CA GLY A 449 -11.87 4.77 20.56
C GLY A 449 -13.35 4.93 20.23
N SER A 450 -14.20 3.93 20.58
CA SER A 450 -15.66 4.04 20.43
C SER A 450 -16.20 5.28 21.15
N HIS A 451 -15.82 5.48 22.41
CA HIS A 451 -16.25 6.66 23.19
C HIS A 451 -15.74 7.97 22.56
N ARG A 452 -14.47 8.04 22.15
CA ARG A 452 -13.86 9.22 21.53
C ARG A 452 -14.53 9.59 20.19
N LEU A 453 -14.75 8.59 19.34
CA LEU A 453 -15.44 8.78 18.07
C LEU A 453 -16.89 9.23 18.26
N ALA A 454 -17.58 8.56 19.16
CA ALA A 454 -18.99 8.80 19.42
C ALA A 454 -19.25 10.18 20.06
N THR A 455 -18.39 10.63 20.96
CA THR A 455 -18.50 11.97 21.61
C THR A 455 -17.95 13.12 20.73
N HIS A 456 -17.25 12.80 19.64
CA HIS A 456 -16.71 13.82 18.76
C HIS A 456 -17.83 14.56 18.00
N ARG A 457 -17.96 15.86 18.27
CA ARG A 457 -19.08 16.72 17.82
C ARG A 457 -19.41 16.63 16.34
N LEU A 458 -18.43 16.48 15.48
CA LEU A 458 -18.60 16.59 14.02
C LEU A 458 -18.54 15.26 13.27
N LEU A 459 -18.15 14.13 13.91
CA LEU A 459 -17.94 12.87 13.20
C LEU A 459 -19.26 12.32 12.66
N ILE A 460 -20.26 12.10 13.52
CA ILE A 460 -21.56 11.56 13.11
C ILE A 460 -22.23 12.46 12.06
N PRO A 461 -22.31 13.79 12.23
CA PRO A 461 -22.82 14.69 11.18
C PRO A 461 -22.09 14.54 9.83
N ARG A 462 -20.75 14.43 9.83
CA ARG A 462 -20.00 14.25 8.59
C ARG A 462 -20.21 12.89 7.95
N LEU A 463 -20.32 11.82 8.73
CA LEU A 463 -20.69 10.48 8.22
C LEU A 463 -22.07 10.51 7.55
N ILE A 464 -23.03 11.21 8.11
CA ILE A 464 -24.36 11.37 7.52
C ILE A 464 -24.33 12.20 6.23
N LEU A 465 -23.57 13.31 6.20
CA LEU A 465 -23.37 14.09 4.99
C LEU A 465 -22.68 13.25 3.89
N PHE A 466 -21.71 12.45 4.29
CA PHE A 466 -21.04 11.52 3.39
C PHE A 466 -22.00 10.46 2.87
N LEU A 467 -22.80 9.82 3.72
CA LEU A 467 -23.84 8.87 3.33
C LEU A 467 -24.81 9.48 2.31
N ASN A 468 -25.30 10.69 2.56
CA ASN A 468 -26.18 11.38 1.63
C ASN A 468 -25.50 11.67 0.27
N SER A 469 -24.21 11.97 0.28
CA SER A 469 -23.44 12.18 -0.96
C SER A 469 -23.27 10.86 -1.75
N LEU A 470 -23.05 9.74 -1.05
CA LEU A 470 -22.97 8.40 -1.66
C LEU A 470 -24.31 7.98 -2.30
N LEU A 471 -25.42 8.19 -1.58
CA LEU A 471 -26.75 7.89 -2.10
C LEU A 471 -27.06 8.75 -3.32
N THR A 472 -26.71 10.04 -3.29
CA THR A 472 -26.90 10.94 -4.44
C THR A 472 -26.06 10.47 -5.64
N ALA A 473 -24.83 10.06 -5.41
CA ALA A 473 -23.97 9.50 -6.45
C ALA A 473 -24.49 8.16 -6.99
N LEU A 474 -25.00 7.30 -6.12
CA LEU A 474 -25.61 6.01 -6.48
C LEU A 474 -26.76 6.19 -7.47
N TYR A 475 -27.71 7.09 -7.17
CA TYR A 475 -28.85 7.38 -8.04
C TYR A 475 -28.48 8.10 -9.35
N ALA A 476 -27.28 8.67 -9.44
CA ALA A 476 -26.76 9.25 -10.67
C ALA A 476 -26.08 8.22 -11.59
N LEU A 477 -25.89 6.97 -11.14
CA LEU A 477 -25.25 5.94 -11.95
C LEU A 477 -26.19 5.41 -13.04
N SER A 478 -25.66 5.33 -14.25
CA SER A 478 -26.43 4.89 -15.43
C SER A 478 -26.31 3.40 -15.73
N SER A 479 -25.45 2.66 -15.03
CA SER A 479 -25.15 1.25 -15.33
C SER A 479 -24.78 0.44 -14.08
N PRO A 480 -25.32 -0.81 -13.94
CA PRO A 480 -25.00 -1.71 -12.84
C PRO A 480 -23.60 -2.29 -12.90
N THR A 481 -22.97 -2.29 -14.07
CA THR A 481 -21.65 -2.91 -14.29
C THR A 481 -20.50 -1.96 -14.00
N SER A 482 -20.80 -0.77 -13.50
CA SER A 482 -19.75 0.20 -13.12
C SER A 482 -18.99 -0.29 -11.88
N PRO A 483 -17.66 -0.30 -11.88
CA PRO A 483 -16.88 -0.61 -10.67
C PRO A 483 -17.18 0.37 -9.53
N THR A 484 -17.65 1.57 -9.84
CA THR A 484 -18.08 2.57 -8.84
C THR A 484 -19.34 2.15 -8.09
N HIS A 485 -20.24 1.38 -8.71
CA HIS A 485 -21.48 0.92 -8.06
C HIS A 485 -21.16 0.06 -6.83
N SER A 486 -20.41 -1.03 -7.01
CA SER A 486 -20.03 -1.92 -5.91
C SER A 486 -19.31 -1.20 -4.77
N LEU A 487 -18.35 -0.33 -5.10
CA LEU A 487 -17.62 0.45 -4.09
C LEU A 487 -18.54 1.44 -3.34
N THR A 488 -19.50 2.05 -4.05
CA THR A 488 -20.47 2.97 -3.44
C THR A 488 -21.40 2.23 -2.47
N ILE A 489 -21.92 1.07 -2.86
CA ILE A 489 -22.75 0.21 -1.99
C ILE A 489 -21.95 -0.22 -0.74
N THR A 490 -20.70 -0.68 -0.94
CA THR A 490 -19.83 -1.06 0.19
C THR A 490 -19.61 0.11 1.14
N ALA A 491 -19.41 1.33 0.61
CA ALA A 491 -19.24 2.53 1.43
C ALA A 491 -20.52 2.93 2.18
N ILE A 492 -21.70 2.76 1.57
CA ILE A 492 -23.00 2.98 2.23
C ILE A 492 -23.15 1.99 3.39
N ASN A 493 -22.97 0.69 3.13
CA ASN A 493 -23.08 -0.36 4.16
C ASN A 493 -22.12 -0.09 5.33
N ALA A 494 -20.84 0.20 5.04
CA ALA A 494 -19.83 0.49 6.06
C ALA A 494 -20.17 1.75 6.89
N THR A 495 -20.67 2.80 6.24
CA THR A 495 -21.01 4.05 6.92
C THR A 495 -22.17 3.85 7.89
N VAL A 496 -23.25 3.21 7.47
CA VAL A 496 -24.41 2.96 8.34
C VAL A 496 -24.05 2.02 9.49
N LYS A 497 -23.32 0.92 9.21
CA LYS A 497 -22.83 0.01 10.25
C LYS A 497 -21.98 0.73 11.29
N LEU A 498 -21.07 1.62 10.87
CA LEU A 498 -20.25 2.40 11.79
C LEU A 498 -21.09 3.33 12.67
N ILE A 499 -22.05 4.06 12.11
CA ILE A 499 -22.94 4.95 12.87
C ILE A 499 -23.76 4.16 13.88
N ALA A 500 -24.38 3.05 13.45
CA ALA A 500 -25.16 2.18 14.31
C ALA A 500 -24.33 1.58 15.45
N PHE A 501 -23.12 1.11 15.15
CA PHE A 501 -22.19 0.58 16.14
C PHE A 501 -21.78 1.63 17.18
N LEU A 502 -21.46 2.85 16.75
CA LEU A 502 -21.10 3.95 17.66
C LEU A 502 -22.26 4.30 18.58
N LYS A 503 -23.49 4.35 18.07
CA LYS A 503 -24.70 4.63 18.87
C LYS A 503 -25.01 3.50 19.84
N GLN A 504 -24.95 2.25 19.38
CA GLN A 504 -25.19 1.07 20.21
C GLN A 504 -24.16 0.94 21.35
N SER A 505 -22.88 1.21 21.06
CA SER A 505 -21.81 1.14 22.06
C SER A 505 -21.83 2.31 23.05
N ASN A 506 -22.51 3.41 22.70
CA ASN A 506 -22.60 4.62 23.51
C ASN A 506 -24.04 5.14 23.51
N PRO A 507 -24.96 4.52 24.24
CA PRO A 507 -26.39 4.84 24.22
C PRO A 507 -26.70 6.26 24.69
N ASP A 508 -25.85 6.84 25.54
CA ASP A 508 -26.05 8.18 26.12
C ASP A 508 -25.84 9.35 25.12
N ILE A 509 -25.40 9.06 23.89
CA ILE A 509 -25.14 10.11 22.91
C ILE A 509 -26.46 10.65 22.36
N ASP A 510 -26.61 11.97 22.45
CA ASP A 510 -27.68 12.69 21.81
C ASP A 510 -27.31 13.05 20.35
N VAL A 511 -27.60 12.12 19.43
CA VAL A 511 -27.39 12.31 17.98
C VAL A 511 -28.23 13.49 17.47
N ARG A 512 -29.43 13.70 18.02
CA ARG A 512 -30.32 14.81 17.62
C ARG A 512 -29.70 16.16 17.93
N ALA A 513 -29.13 16.33 19.12
CA ALA A 513 -28.40 17.54 19.47
C ALA A 513 -27.19 17.78 18.56
N MET A 514 -26.42 16.73 18.23
CA MET A 514 -25.30 16.84 17.29
C MET A 514 -25.75 17.28 15.90
N MET A 515 -26.80 16.69 15.37
CA MET A 515 -27.33 17.02 14.03
C MET A 515 -27.94 18.43 13.99
N ASN A 516 -28.61 18.88 15.04
CA ASN A 516 -29.12 20.24 15.16
C ASN A 516 -27.99 21.29 15.21
N GLY A 517 -26.79 20.92 15.64
CA GLY A 517 -25.59 21.76 15.62
C GLY A 517 -25.04 22.05 14.21
N VAL A 518 -25.56 21.41 13.18
CA VAL A 518 -25.14 21.56 11.78
C VAL A 518 -26.34 22.07 10.95
N PRO A 519 -26.19 23.14 10.17
CA PRO A 519 -27.28 23.65 9.35
C PRO A 519 -27.89 22.60 8.43
N GLY A 520 -29.18 22.33 8.55
CA GLY A 520 -29.89 21.31 7.78
C GLY A 520 -29.57 19.87 8.16
N GLY A 521 -28.76 19.65 9.22
CA GLY A 521 -28.28 18.31 9.61
C GLY A 521 -29.40 17.33 9.89
N SER A 522 -30.40 17.71 10.70
CA SER A 522 -31.55 16.84 11.01
C SER A 522 -32.33 16.41 9.77
N HIS A 523 -32.52 17.33 8.81
CA HIS A 523 -33.17 17.00 7.54
C HIS A 523 -32.35 16.01 6.73
N VAL A 524 -31.05 16.24 6.59
CA VAL A 524 -30.14 15.33 5.85
C VAL A 524 -30.09 13.94 6.53
N TYR A 525 -30.10 13.90 7.87
CA TYR A 525 -30.13 12.65 8.63
C TYR A 525 -31.38 11.83 8.29
N MET A 526 -32.55 12.44 8.39
CA MET A 526 -33.81 11.77 8.05
C MET A 526 -33.83 11.30 6.60
N VAL A 527 -33.49 12.18 5.64
CA VAL A 527 -33.54 11.83 4.21
C VAL A 527 -32.56 10.70 3.87
N ALA A 528 -31.33 10.76 4.37
CA ALA A 528 -30.33 9.74 4.06
C ALA A 528 -30.69 8.37 4.65
N LEU A 529 -31.08 8.33 5.93
CA LEU A 529 -31.42 7.05 6.56
C LEU A 529 -32.75 6.47 6.06
N THR A 530 -33.75 7.31 5.77
CA THR A 530 -35.00 6.87 5.15
C THR A 530 -34.74 6.18 3.81
N ARG A 531 -33.87 6.75 2.97
CA ARG A 531 -33.51 6.13 1.69
C ARG A 531 -32.85 4.76 1.86
N VAL A 532 -32.12 4.51 2.95
CA VAL A 532 -31.50 3.21 3.23
C VAL A 532 -32.49 2.26 3.91
N ALA A 533 -33.28 2.73 4.89
CA ALA A 533 -34.21 1.92 5.68
C ALA A 533 -35.35 1.31 4.84
N PHE A 534 -35.78 2.01 3.79
CA PHE A 534 -36.89 1.59 2.94
C PHE A 534 -36.43 1.10 1.55
N VAL A 535 -35.21 0.57 1.44
CA VAL A 535 -34.76 -0.13 0.24
C VAL A 535 -35.57 -1.42 0.10
N TYR A 536 -36.36 -1.50 -0.98
CA TYR A 536 -37.13 -2.68 -1.30
C TYR A 536 -36.21 -3.78 -1.83
N SER A 537 -36.02 -4.81 -1.02
CA SER A 537 -35.30 -6.03 -1.36
C SER A 537 -36.30 -7.11 -1.75
N GLU A 538 -37.24 -6.82 -2.66
CA GLU A 538 -38.03 -7.91 -3.26
C GLU A 538 -37.13 -8.60 -4.31
N GLU A 539 -36.79 -9.86 -4.04
CA GLU A 539 -36.30 -10.84 -5.02
C GLU A 539 -37.41 -11.14 -6.04
N GLY A 540 -37.93 -10.10 -6.68
CA GLY A 540 -38.92 -10.19 -7.73
C GLY A 540 -38.27 -10.20 -9.11
N GLU A 541 -38.84 -10.92 -10.06
CA GLU A 541 -38.46 -11.10 -11.47
C GLU A 541 -38.30 -9.80 -12.30
N GLY A 542 -37.99 -8.70 -11.71
CA GLY A 542 -37.82 -7.40 -12.35
C GLY A 542 -36.39 -6.91 -12.27
N GLY A 543 -35.92 -6.36 -13.33
CA GLY A 543 -34.59 -5.92 -13.67
C GLY A 543 -33.74 -5.27 -12.57
N TRP A 544 -32.54 -4.85 -12.92
CA TRP A 544 -31.55 -4.24 -12.03
C TRP A 544 -32.13 -3.06 -11.22
N VAL A 545 -31.95 -3.15 -9.90
CA VAL A 545 -32.30 -2.09 -8.94
C VAL A 545 -31.00 -1.41 -8.50
N VAL A 546 -30.98 -0.07 -8.50
CA VAL A 546 -29.80 0.73 -8.17
C VAL A 546 -29.26 0.42 -6.77
N GLU A 547 -30.13 0.09 -5.84
CA GLU A 547 -29.84 -0.22 -4.44
C GLU A 547 -29.40 -1.67 -4.21
N SER A 548 -29.34 -2.48 -5.27
CA SER A 548 -28.93 -3.89 -5.16
C SER A 548 -27.55 -4.02 -4.51
N GLY A 549 -27.49 -4.78 -3.42
CA GLY A 549 -26.28 -4.99 -2.60
C GLY A 549 -26.26 -4.20 -1.29
N ILE A 550 -27.26 -3.36 -1.00
CA ILE A 550 -27.47 -2.86 0.37
C ILE A 550 -27.94 -4.04 1.22
N GLU A 551 -27.22 -4.31 2.31
CA GLU A 551 -27.47 -5.46 3.17
C GLU A 551 -28.73 -5.24 4.02
N LYS A 552 -29.48 -6.31 4.28
CA LYS A 552 -30.70 -6.26 5.09
C LYS A 552 -30.44 -5.73 6.50
N GLU A 553 -29.34 -6.14 7.10
CA GLU A 553 -28.91 -5.67 8.43
C GLU A 553 -28.63 -4.16 8.45
N VAL A 554 -28.19 -3.60 7.32
CA VAL A 554 -27.95 -2.16 7.16
C VAL A 554 -29.28 -1.40 7.08
N CYS A 555 -30.30 -1.97 6.39
CA CYS A 555 -31.64 -1.40 6.35
C CYS A 555 -32.28 -1.41 7.75
N GLU A 556 -32.17 -2.50 8.49
CA GLU A 556 -32.67 -2.63 9.86
C GLU A 556 -31.97 -1.66 10.82
N ALA A 557 -30.63 -1.51 10.69
CA ALA A 557 -29.86 -0.55 11.46
C ALA A 557 -30.27 0.90 11.15
N ALA A 558 -30.48 1.23 9.88
CA ALA A 558 -30.94 2.55 9.48
C ALA A 558 -32.36 2.85 10.03
N PHE A 559 -33.23 1.86 10.03
CA PHE A 559 -34.56 1.97 10.61
C PHE A 559 -34.50 2.22 12.12
N SER A 560 -33.69 1.46 12.86
CA SER A 560 -33.49 1.67 14.30
C SER A 560 -32.96 3.07 14.63
N LEU A 561 -31.99 3.57 13.84
CA LEU A 561 -31.44 4.91 14.00
C LEU A 561 -32.49 6.01 13.74
N LEU A 562 -33.44 5.78 12.82
CA LEU A 562 -34.55 6.69 12.55
C LEU A 562 -35.58 6.66 13.69
N ASP A 563 -35.94 5.50 14.17
CA ASP A 563 -36.93 5.31 15.25
C ASP A 563 -36.48 6.04 16.54
N GLU A 564 -35.19 5.93 16.87
CA GLU A 564 -34.63 6.65 18.02
C GLU A 564 -34.54 8.18 17.81
N PHE A 565 -34.44 8.64 16.56
CA PHE A 565 -34.30 10.05 16.24
C PHE A 565 -35.65 10.78 16.15
N LEU A 566 -36.69 10.08 15.70
CA LEU A 566 -38.02 10.63 15.48
C LEU A 566 -38.85 10.67 16.77
N THR A 567 -39.67 11.69 16.90
CA THR A 567 -40.76 11.63 17.86
C THR A 567 -41.84 10.67 17.38
N PRO A 568 -42.67 10.07 18.28
CA PRO A 568 -43.73 9.16 17.87
C PRO A 568 -44.65 9.73 16.78
N GLU A 569 -44.99 11.02 16.87
CA GLU A 569 -45.80 11.73 15.89
C GLU A 569 -45.14 11.87 14.52
N GLU A 570 -43.85 12.20 14.51
CA GLU A 570 -43.04 12.27 13.27
C GLU A 570 -42.90 10.88 12.62
N GLY A 571 -42.71 9.81 13.43
CA GLY A 571 -42.61 8.42 12.97
C GLY A 571 -43.91 7.94 12.32
N GLU A 572 -45.06 8.19 12.94
CA GLU A 572 -46.37 7.85 12.34
C GLU A 572 -46.64 8.59 11.03
N GLY A 573 -46.22 9.88 10.95
CA GLY A 573 -46.30 10.66 9.74
C GLY A 573 -45.49 10.08 8.59
N LEU A 574 -44.27 9.62 8.89
CA LEU A 574 -43.37 9.01 7.92
C LEU A 574 -43.93 7.67 7.41
N LEU A 575 -44.42 6.79 8.30
CA LEU A 575 -45.04 5.51 7.95
C LEU A 575 -46.28 5.69 7.06
N LYS A 576 -47.10 6.71 7.32
CA LYS A 576 -48.29 7.03 6.49
C LYS A 576 -47.90 7.39 5.06
N VAL A 577 -46.81 8.16 4.88
CA VAL A 577 -46.34 8.58 3.56
C VAL A 577 -45.88 7.39 2.74
N PHE A 578 -45.14 6.46 3.34
CA PHE A 578 -44.60 5.30 2.62
C PHE A 578 -45.63 4.17 2.43
N SER A 579 -46.56 3.97 3.36
CA SER A 579 -47.61 3.00 3.18
C SER A 579 -48.66 3.42 2.14
N SER A 580 -48.85 4.71 1.92
CA SER A 580 -49.77 5.21 0.88
C SER A 580 -49.19 5.13 -0.54
N ALA A 581 -47.85 5.13 -0.68
CA ALA A 581 -47.18 5.04 -1.97
C ALA A 581 -47.18 3.61 -2.57
N GLY A 582 -47.40 2.56 -1.75
CA GLY A 582 -47.45 1.16 -2.21
C GLY A 582 -48.83 0.68 -2.63
N SER A 583 -49.88 1.51 -2.56
CA SER A 583 -51.26 1.14 -2.89
C SER A 583 -51.81 1.82 -4.16
N GLY A 584 -50.96 2.39 -4.99
CA GLY A 584 -51.32 3.08 -6.26
C GLY A 584 -51.00 2.30 -7.52
#